data_eb2f783bc1727336689c4c0675bf5212
#
_entry.id   eb2f783bc1727336689c4c0675bf5212
#
_cell.length_a   1.000
_cell.length_b   1.000
_cell.length_c   1.000
_cell.angle_alpha   90.00
_cell.angle_beta   90.00
_cell.angle_gamma   90.00
#
_symmetry.space_group_name_H-M   'P 1'
#
loop_
_entity.id
_entity.type
_entity.pdbx_description
1 polymer ?
#
loop_
_entity_poly.entity_id
_entity_poly.type
_entity_poly.pdbx_seq_one_letter_code
_entity_poly.pdbx_strand_id
1 'polypeptide(L)'
;MGSLTNNSTKIEGSGAPVDDISRSASDDAPNDDEHDEREQVESASIALPAHVAGSGTLDRLIDTARDYAEASTAGNTNKAYAADWKHFTRWCRLKGTEPLPPSPEMVGLYVADLAAPAGKAPALSVSTIERRLSGLSWNYRQRGFTLDRKNRHIATVLAGIKRKHARPPVQKEAILPEDIQAMVATLPYDLRGLRDRAILLLGYAGGLRRSEVVSLDIHKDDTP
;
A
#
# COMPACT_ATOMS: atom_id res chain seq x y z
N MET A 1 -42.97 23.57 -57.93
CA MET A 1 -44.15 24.05 -57.21
C MET A 1 -44.18 23.33 -55.88
N GLY A 2 -44.00 23.90 -54.83
CA GLY A 2 -44.27 24.95 -53.94
C GLY A 2 -43.43 24.73 -52.72
N SER A 3 -42.75 25.69 -52.35
CA SER A 3 -42.90 26.65 -51.23
C SER A 3 -42.55 26.10 -49.86
N LEU A 4 -41.35 26.47 -49.46
CA LEU A 4 -40.96 27.27 -48.25
C LEU A 4 -41.99 27.42 -47.13
N THR A 5 -41.59 27.06 -45.92
CA THR A 5 -41.74 27.97 -44.77
C THR A 5 -40.66 27.70 -43.69
N ASN A 6 -39.90 28.73 -43.50
CA ASN A 6 -39.05 29.02 -42.32
C ASN A 6 -39.92 29.03 -41.05
N ASN A 7 -39.42 28.49 -39.96
CA ASN A 7 -39.82 28.96 -38.64
C ASN A 7 -38.60 28.99 -37.70
N SER A 8 -38.01 30.17 -37.61
CA SER A 8 -37.10 30.56 -36.54
C SER A 8 -37.87 30.66 -35.23
N THR A 9 -37.47 29.88 -34.24
CA THR A 9 -37.82 30.17 -32.86
C THR A 9 -36.55 30.32 -32.06
N LYS A 10 -36.24 31.56 -31.77
CA LYS A 10 -35.27 32.08 -30.83
C LYS A 10 -35.74 31.69 -29.43
N ILE A 11 -34.91 30.95 -28.68
CA ILE A 11 -35.10 30.81 -27.25
C ILE A 11 -33.83 31.39 -26.61
N GLU A 12 -34.11 32.47 -25.87
CA GLU A 12 -33.14 33.22 -25.06
C GLU A 12 -32.63 32.42 -23.91
N GLY A 13 -31.45 32.79 -23.47
CA GLY A 13 -30.62 32.19 -22.48
C GLY A 13 -31.21 32.12 -21.07
N SER A 14 -30.69 31.16 -20.37
CA SER A 14 -30.58 31.20 -18.89
C SER A 14 -29.24 30.60 -18.55
N GLY A 15 -28.31 31.45 -18.22
CA GLY A 15 -27.03 31.06 -17.63
C GLY A 15 -27.31 30.50 -16.22
N ALA A 16 -26.86 29.30 -16.00
CA ALA A 16 -26.67 28.79 -14.65
C ALA A 16 -25.17 28.76 -14.34
N PRO A 17 -24.74 29.16 -13.14
CA PRO A 17 -23.34 29.20 -12.79
C PRO A 17 -22.77 27.78 -12.67
N VAL A 18 -21.63 27.56 -13.26
CA VAL A 18 -20.78 26.38 -13.03
C VAL A 18 -20.20 26.50 -11.63
N ASP A 19 -20.78 25.74 -10.69
CA ASP A 19 -20.18 25.52 -9.39
C ASP A 19 -18.89 24.74 -9.54
N ASP A 20 -17.81 25.44 -9.29
CA ASP A 20 -16.47 24.95 -9.08
C ASP A 20 -16.44 24.04 -7.84
N ILE A 21 -16.56 22.73 -8.03
CA ILE A 21 -16.38 21.75 -6.97
C ILE A 21 -14.96 21.21 -7.07
N SER A 22 -14.00 22.03 -6.69
CA SER A 22 -12.70 21.56 -6.21
C SER A 22 -12.88 20.88 -4.85
N ARG A 23 -13.30 19.64 -4.85
CA ARG A 23 -13.28 18.79 -3.66
C ARG A 23 -11.94 18.10 -3.57
N SER A 24 -11.06 18.71 -2.78
CA SER A 24 -9.94 18.04 -2.14
C SER A 24 -10.46 16.81 -1.41
N ALA A 25 -10.08 15.62 -1.86
CA ALA A 25 -10.22 14.41 -1.10
C ALA A 25 -9.24 14.51 0.08
N SER A 26 -9.74 14.97 1.21
CA SER A 26 -9.11 14.75 2.50
C SER A 26 -9.23 13.26 2.80
N ASP A 27 -8.07 12.59 2.93
CA ASP A 27 -7.93 11.28 3.53
C ASP A 27 -8.29 11.36 5.02
N ASP A 28 -9.58 11.36 5.32
CA ASP A 28 -10.09 11.02 6.64
C ASP A 28 -10.18 9.51 6.74
N ALA A 29 -9.04 8.90 7.05
CA ALA A 29 -9.03 7.60 7.69
C ALA A 29 -9.59 7.81 9.12
N PRO A 30 -10.59 7.04 9.56
CA PRO A 30 -11.03 7.12 10.95
C PRO A 30 -9.86 6.73 11.84
N ASN A 31 -9.54 7.65 12.74
CA ASN A 31 -8.59 7.51 13.82
C ASN A 31 -9.23 6.58 14.86
N ASP A 32 -9.01 5.29 14.75
CA ASP A 32 -9.29 4.31 15.81
C ASP A 32 -8.01 4.14 16.65
N ASP A 33 -7.55 5.23 17.25
CA ASP A 33 -6.69 5.20 18.41
C ASP A 33 -7.59 5.01 19.63
N GLU A 34 -7.69 3.76 20.09
CA GLU A 34 -7.79 3.40 21.51
C GLU A 34 -8.14 1.91 21.61
N HIS A 35 -7.13 1.12 21.65
CA HIS A 35 -6.84 0.01 22.58
C HIS A 35 -5.59 -0.69 22.05
N ASP A 36 -4.48 -0.20 22.56
CA ASP A 36 -3.16 -0.83 22.49
C ASP A 36 -3.19 -2.12 23.34
N GLU A 37 -3.86 -3.13 22.87
CA GLU A 37 -3.54 -4.49 23.25
C GLU A 37 -2.30 -4.86 22.43
N ARG A 38 -1.18 -4.76 23.09
CA ARG A 38 0.10 -5.31 22.67
C ARG A 38 -0.06 -6.80 22.43
N GLU A 39 -0.64 -7.18 21.32
CA GLU A 39 -0.39 -8.46 20.71
C GLU A 39 1.08 -8.41 20.29
N GLN A 40 1.93 -8.87 21.18
CA GLN A 40 3.32 -9.16 20.89
C GLN A 40 3.30 -9.99 19.61
N VAL A 41 3.75 -9.41 18.53
CA VAL A 41 4.10 -10.15 17.33
C VAL A 41 5.15 -11.15 17.83
N GLU A 42 4.70 -12.37 18.06
CA GLU A 42 5.58 -13.49 18.37
C GLU A 42 6.53 -13.57 17.18
N SER A 43 7.71 -12.96 17.35
CA SER A 43 8.79 -12.97 16.37
C SER A 43 9.02 -14.43 16.04
N ALA A 44 9.11 -14.73 14.75
CA ALA A 44 9.32 -16.08 14.24
C ALA A 44 10.47 -16.73 15.02
N SER A 45 10.12 -17.48 16.04
CA SER A 45 11.04 -18.16 16.91
C SER A 45 11.71 -19.24 16.05
N ILE A 46 12.99 -19.07 15.75
CA ILE A 46 13.81 -20.19 15.29
C ILE A 46 13.85 -21.15 16.46
N ALA A 47 12.92 -22.12 16.46
CA ALA A 47 12.83 -23.13 17.50
C ALA A 47 14.04 -24.07 17.36
N LEU A 48 14.91 -24.02 18.34
CA LEU A 48 16.00 -25.01 18.44
C LEU A 48 15.46 -26.32 18.98
N PRO A 49 16.08 -27.44 18.56
CA PRO A 49 15.81 -28.72 19.19
C PRO A 49 16.04 -28.65 20.71
N ALA A 50 15.15 -29.24 21.50
CA ALA A 50 15.17 -29.14 22.96
C ALA A 50 16.50 -29.58 23.61
N HIS A 51 17.26 -30.46 22.95
CA HIS A 51 18.57 -30.94 23.44
C HIS A 51 19.70 -29.91 23.28
N VAL A 52 19.47 -28.81 22.56
CA VAL A 52 20.44 -27.74 22.34
C VAL A 52 20.10 -26.51 23.20
N ALA A 53 18.86 -26.41 23.67
CA ALA A 53 18.41 -25.32 24.53
C ALA A 53 19.11 -25.40 25.90
N GLY A 54 19.77 -24.31 26.30
CA GLY A 54 20.38 -24.16 27.61
C GLY A 54 21.86 -24.58 27.71
N SER A 55 22.55 -24.85 26.61
CA SER A 55 23.99 -25.13 26.65
C SER A 55 24.89 -23.86 26.82
N GLY A 56 24.29 -22.67 26.82
CA GLY A 56 24.99 -21.38 26.94
C GLY A 56 25.92 -21.03 25.78
N THR A 57 26.52 -22.00 25.13
CA THR A 57 27.48 -21.82 24.04
C THR A 57 26.82 -21.38 22.74
N LEU A 58 25.56 -21.75 22.55
CA LEU A 58 24.79 -21.45 21.32
C LEU A 58 23.86 -20.26 21.47
N ASP A 59 23.63 -19.75 22.68
CA ASP A 59 22.67 -18.67 22.94
C ASP A 59 22.99 -17.43 22.10
N ARG A 60 24.27 -17.03 22.04
CA ARG A 60 24.73 -15.93 21.20
C ARG A 60 24.50 -16.16 19.70
N LEU A 61 24.64 -17.41 19.26
CA LEU A 61 24.39 -17.77 17.85
C LEU A 61 22.91 -17.76 17.53
N ILE A 62 22.06 -18.10 18.50
CA ILE A 62 20.59 -18.01 18.38
C ILE A 62 20.16 -16.57 18.21
N ASP A 63 20.67 -15.67 19.06
CA ASP A 63 20.35 -14.25 18.97
C ASP A 63 20.84 -13.66 17.63
N THR A 64 22.08 -14.00 17.24
CA THR A 64 22.62 -13.60 15.93
C THR A 64 21.76 -14.15 14.76
N ALA A 65 21.30 -15.39 14.85
CA ALA A 65 20.44 -15.98 13.82
C ALA A 65 19.05 -15.33 13.76
N ARG A 66 18.50 -14.92 14.90
CA ARG A 66 17.27 -14.13 14.95
C ARG A 66 17.44 -12.77 14.31
N ASP A 67 18.53 -12.06 14.65
CA ASP A 67 18.83 -10.75 14.05
C ASP A 67 18.93 -10.85 12.53
N TYR A 68 19.63 -11.89 12.01
CA TYR A 68 19.69 -12.12 10.56
C TYR A 68 18.34 -12.51 9.96
N ALA A 69 17.53 -13.29 10.66
CA ALA A 69 16.20 -13.65 10.19
C ALA A 69 15.28 -12.42 10.14
N GLU A 70 15.34 -11.54 11.13
CA GLU A 70 14.63 -10.26 11.12
C GLU A 70 15.12 -9.34 10.02
N ALA A 71 16.45 -9.23 9.83
CA ALA A 71 17.05 -8.44 8.76
C ALA A 71 16.82 -8.99 7.35
N SER A 72 16.42 -10.27 7.23
CA SER A 72 16.14 -10.91 5.92
C SER A 72 14.98 -10.26 5.16
N THR A 73 14.12 -9.54 5.88
CA THR A 73 12.97 -8.86 5.28
C THR A 73 12.98 -7.39 5.69
N ALA A 74 12.88 -6.49 4.73
CA ALA A 74 12.86 -5.05 5.00
C ALA A 74 11.70 -4.69 5.96
N GLY A 75 11.96 -3.84 6.94
CA GLY A 75 10.99 -3.45 7.97
C GLY A 75 9.65 -2.94 7.40
N ASN A 76 9.67 -2.21 6.29
CA ASN A 76 8.46 -1.78 5.60
C ASN A 76 7.66 -2.95 5.00
N THR A 77 8.34 -4.01 4.57
CA THR A 77 7.68 -5.23 4.07
C THR A 77 6.99 -5.95 5.22
N ASN A 78 7.64 -6.07 6.37
CA ASN A 78 7.06 -6.69 7.57
C ASN A 78 5.82 -5.93 8.04
N LYS A 79 5.89 -4.58 8.11
CA LYS A 79 4.73 -3.74 8.43
C LYS A 79 3.58 -3.94 7.43
N ALA A 80 3.88 -3.98 6.14
CA ALA A 80 2.86 -4.21 5.11
C ALA A 80 2.22 -5.61 5.23
N TYR A 81 3.00 -6.64 5.49
CA TYR A 81 2.51 -8.01 5.65
C TYR A 81 1.69 -8.19 6.94
N ALA A 82 2.08 -7.52 8.03
CA ALA A 82 1.29 -7.49 9.25
C ALA A 82 -0.07 -6.82 9.02
N ALA A 83 -0.09 -5.69 8.33
CA ALA A 83 -1.34 -5.01 7.96
C ALA A 83 -2.23 -5.88 7.04
N ASP A 84 -1.63 -6.62 6.10
CA ASP A 84 -2.36 -7.55 5.23
C ASP A 84 -3.01 -8.69 6.03
N TRP A 85 -2.29 -9.21 7.04
CA TRP A 85 -2.82 -10.23 7.94
C TRP A 85 -3.98 -9.71 8.79
N LYS A 86 -3.81 -8.53 9.40
CA LYS A 86 -4.87 -7.87 10.17
C LYS A 86 -6.13 -7.65 9.32
N HIS A 87 -5.96 -7.24 8.07
CA HIS A 87 -7.08 -7.07 7.14
C HIS A 87 -7.78 -8.41 6.83
N PHE A 88 -7.01 -9.47 6.57
CA PHE A 88 -7.56 -10.78 6.27
C PHE A 88 -8.30 -11.38 7.48
N THR A 89 -7.72 -11.34 8.67
CA THR A 89 -8.36 -11.85 9.90
C THR A 89 -9.64 -11.09 10.22
N ARG A 90 -9.65 -9.77 10.05
CA ARG A 90 -10.88 -8.97 10.15
C ARG A 90 -11.93 -9.41 9.14
N TRP A 91 -11.53 -9.62 7.88
CA TRP A 91 -12.43 -10.10 6.84
C TRP A 91 -13.02 -11.47 7.19
N CYS A 92 -12.21 -12.43 7.62
CA CYS A 92 -12.68 -13.74 8.08
C CYS A 92 -13.72 -13.60 9.19
N ARG A 93 -13.43 -12.81 10.22
CA ARG A 93 -14.37 -12.56 11.32
C ARG A 93 -15.70 -11.99 10.83
N LEU A 94 -15.68 -11.02 9.91
CA LEU A 94 -16.90 -10.45 9.32
C LEU A 94 -17.70 -11.44 8.47
N LYS A 95 -17.03 -12.45 7.92
CA LYS A 95 -17.66 -13.52 7.13
C LYS A 95 -18.03 -14.75 7.97
N GLY A 96 -17.79 -14.72 9.29
CA GLY A 96 -18.07 -15.84 10.20
C GLY A 96 -17.19 -17.06 9.98
N THR A 97 -15.92 -16.84 9.58
CA THR A 97 -14.95 -17.92 9.31
C THR A 97 -13.64 -17.66 10.02
N GLU A 98 -12.85 -18.73 10.19
CA GLU A 98 -11.55 -18.69 10.85
C GLU A 98 -10.42 -18.48 9.84
N PRO A 99 -9.38 -17.69 10.20
CA PRO A 99 -8.21 -17.50 9.34
C PRO A 99 -7.26 -18.70 9.34
N LEU A 100 -7.34 -19.57 10.35
CA LEU A 100 -6.52 -20.77 10.54
C LEU A 100 -7.39 -22.01 10.75
N PRO A 101 -7.00 -23.17 10.21
CA PRO A 101 -5.88 -23.40 9.30
C PRO A 101 -6.13 -22.75 7.92
N PRO A 102 -5.09 -22.63 7.06
CA PRO A 102 -5.27 -22.03 5.74
C PRO A 102 -6.26 -22.82 4.88
N SER A 103 -7.30 -22.16 4.38
CA SER A 103 -8.23 -22.71 3.38
C SER A 103 -8.03 -21.98 2.05
N PRO A 104 -7.55 -22.67 1.01
CA PRO A 104 -7.42 -22.08 -0.33
C PRO A 104 -8.74 -21.52 -0.88
N GLU A 105 -9.86 -22.14 -0.53
CA GLU A 105 -11.20 -21.69 -0.92
C GLU A 105 -11.50 -20.31 -0.32
N MET A 106 -11.28 -20.16 0.99
CA MET A 106 -11.51 -18.90 1.70
C MET A 106 -10.58 -17.79 1.20
N VAL A 107 -9.32 -18.13 0.93
CA VAL A 107 -8.36 -17.18 0.35
C VAL A 107 -8.80 -16.78 -1.07
N GLY A 108 -9.33 -17.71 -1.86
CA GLY A 108 -9.90 -17.41 -3.18
C GLY A 108 -11.08 -16.45 -3.10
N LEU A 109 -12.01 -16.66 -2.16
CA LEU A 109 -13.14 -15.76 -1.92
C LEU A 109 -12.69 -14.37 -1.43
N TYR A 110 -11.71 -14.33 -0.53
CA TYR A 110 -11.11 -13.08 -0.08
C TYR A 110 -10.50 -12.28 -1.25
N VAL A 111 -9.73 -12.94 -2.10
CA VAL A 111 -9.13 -12.34 -3.30
C VAL A 111 -10.21 -11.81 -4.26
N ALA A 112 -11.32 -12.53 -4.42
CA ALA A 112 -12.46 -12.09 -5.22
C ALA A 112 -13.14 -10.85 -4.62
N ASP A 113 -13.34 -10.81 -3.30
CA ASP A 113 -13.94 -9.67 -2.60
C ASP A 113 -13.04 -8.41 -2.69
N LEU A 114 -11.72 -8.56 -2.68
CA LEU A 114 -10.79 -7.45 -2.91
C LEU A 114 -10.90 -6.86 -4.32
N ALA A 115 -11.19 -7.67 -5.32
CA ALA A 115 -11.33 -7.25 -6.72
C ALA A 115 -12.70 -6.65 -7.04
N ALA A 116 -13.75 -7.08 -6.32
CA ALA A 116 -15.12 -6.65 -6.50
C ALA A 116 -15.86 -6.61 -5.14
N PRO A 117 -15.54 -5.64 -4.27
CA PRO A 117 -16.15 -5.57 -2.95
C PRO A 117 -17.64 -5.27 -3.06
N ALA A 118 -18.45 -5.96 -2.23
CA ALA A 118 -19.90 -5.80 -2.19
C ALA A 118 -20.37 -4.46 -1.60
N GLY A 119 -19.45 -3.66 -1.01
CA GLY A 119 -19.76 -2.39 -0.35
C GLY A 119 -19.28 -1.16 -1.09
N LYS A 120 -19.17 -0.04 -0.38
CA LYS A 120 -18.66 1.24 -0.91
C LYS A 120 -17.13 1.27 -1.08
N ALA A 121 -16.42 0.25 -0.58
CA ALA A 121 -14.96 0.19 -0.70
C ALA A 121 -14.53 0.12 -2.17
N PRO A 122 -13.46 0.81 -2.58
CA PRO A 122 -12.96 0.73 -3.94
C PRO A 122 -12.33 -0.64 -4.21
N ALA A 123 -12.50 -1.13 -5.44
CA ALA A 123 -11.80 -2.34 -5.90
C ALA A 123 -10.29 -2.11 -5.91
N LEU A 124 -9.54 -3.11 -5.45
CA LEU A 124 -8.09 -3.02 -5.42
C LEU A 124 -7.48 -3.37 -6.79
N SER A 125 -6.32 -2.78 -7.07
CA SER A 125 -5.55 -3.14 -8.26
C SER A 125 -5.02 -4.58 -8.18
N VAL A 126 -4.81 -5.21 -9.34
CA VAL A 126 -4.27 -6.57 -9.43
C VAL A 126 -2.94 -6.69 -8.68
N SER A 127 -2.04 -5.71 -8.83
CA SER A 127 -0.74 -5.70 -8.14
C SER A 127 -0.88 -5.64 -6.62
N THR A 128 -1.84 -4.87 -6.11
CA THR A 128 -2.14 -4.81 -4.67
C THR A 128 -2.67 -6.14 -4.15
N ILE A 129 -3.56 -6.79 -4.91
CA ILE A 129 -4.10 -8.11 -4.56
C ILE A 129 -2.99 -9.16 -4.52
N GLU A 130 -2.08 -9.18 -5.52
CA GLU A 130 -0.94 -10.10 -5.55
C GLU A 130 0.02 -9.88 -4.37
N ARG A 131 0.29 -8.61 -4.03
CA ARG A 131 1.09 -8.26 -2.86
C ARG A 131 0.45 -8.78 -1.56
N ARG A 132 -0.87 -8.54 -1.39
CA ARG A 132 -1.61 -9.06 -0.22
C ARG A 132 -1.56 -10.58 -0.14
N LEU A 133 -1.73 -11.28 -1.25
CA LEU A 133 -1.61 -12.73 -1.30
C LEU A 133 -0.19 -13.20 -0.92
N SER A 134 0.84 -12.45 -1.29
CA SER A 134 2.21 -12.71 -0.84
C SER A 134 2.36 -12.51 0.68
N GLY A 135 1.77 -11.43 1.21
CA GLY A 135 1.71 -11.17 2.65
C GLY A 135 1.01 -12.28 3.43
N LEU A 136 -0.11 -12.80 2.92
CA LEU A 136 -0.80 -13.96 3.53
C LEU A 136 0.06 -15.21 3.52
N SER A 137 0.70 -15.54 2.38
CA SER A 137 1.58 -16.71 2.29
C SER A 137 2.75 -16.62 3.28
N TRP A 138 3.32 -15.42 3.45
CA TRP A 138 4.36 -15.18 4.43
C TRP A 138 3.84 -15.38 5.87
N ASN A 139 2.69 -14.77 6.21
CA ASN A 139 2.09 -14.89 7.53
C ASN A 139 1.70 -16.33 7.91
N TYR A 140 1.18 -17.10 6.97
CA TYR A 140 0.90 -18.52 7.18
C TYR A 140 2.19 -19.31 7.48
N ARG A 141 3.26 -19.01 6.72
CA ARG A 141 4.56 -19.67 6.90
C ARG A 141 5.16 -19.36 8.28
N GLN A 142 5.04 -18.12 8.76
CA GLN A 142 5.50 -17.76 10.10
C GLN A 142 4.76 -18.51 11.21
N ARG A 143 3.56 -18.98 10.94
CA ARG A 143 2.73 -19.76 11.87
C ARG A 143 2.82 -21.29 11.65
N GLY A 144 3.81 -21.73 10.87
CA GLY A 144 4.02 -23.17 10.61
C GLY A 144 3.07 -23.76 9.56
N PHE A 145 2.30 -22.93 8.86
CA PHE A 145 1.38 -23.40 7.82
C PHE A 145 1.91 -23.07 6.43
N THR A 146 1.48 -23.87 5.45
CA THR A 146 1.80 -23.63 4.04
C THR A 146 0.53 -23.30 3.27
N LEU A 147 0.49 -22.15 2.62
CA LEU A 147 -0.56 -21.79 1.68
C LEU A 147 -0.09 -22.10 0.25
N ASP A 148 -0.73 -23.07 -0.40
CA ASP A 148 -0.48 -23.36 -1.81
C ASP A 148 -1.20 -22.32 -2.70
N ARG A 149 -0.45 -21.33 -3.16
CA ARG A 149 -0.94 -20.29 -4.08
C ARG A 149 -1.29 -20.82 -5.48
N LYS A 150 -0.79 -22.02 -5.83
CA LYS A 150 -1.11 -22.68 -7.11
C LYS A 150 -2.40 -23.50 -7.02
N ASN A 151 -2.95 -23.65 -5.82
CA ASN A 151 -4.23 -24.31 -5.63
C ASN A 151 -5.29 -23.69 -6.56
N ARG A 152 -6.09 -24.55 -7.17
CA ARG A 152 -7.10 -24.19 -8.17
C ARG A 152 -8.01 -23.04 -7.71
N HIS A 153 -8.44 -23.04 -6.46
CA HIS A 153 -9.36 -22.04 -5.92
C HIS A 153 -8.75 -20.63 -5.89
N ILE A 154 -7.44 -20.52 -5.66
CA ILE A 154 -6.73 -19.23 -5.70
C ILE A 154 -6.31 -18.89 -7.12
N ALA A 155 -5.64 -19.82 -7.80
CA ALA A 155 -5.03 -19.56 -9.10
C ALA A 155 -6.04 -19.21 -10.18
N THR A 156 -7.18 -19.92 -10.24
CA THR A 156 -8.23 -19.66 -11.24
C THR A 156 -8.90 -18.29 -11.00
N VAL A 157 -9.21 -17.97 -9.75
CA VAL A 157 -9.80 -16.67 -9.39
C VAL A 157 -8.84 -15.54 -9.73
N LEU A 158 -7.58 -15.65 -9.34
CA LEU A 158 -6.56 -14.65 -9.63
C LEU A 158 -6.33 -14.46 -11.13
N ALA A 159 -6.30 -15.56 -11.90
CA ALA A 159 -6.20 -15.49 -13.36
C ALA A 159 -7.41 -14.77 -13.99
N GLY A 160 -8.60 -15.05 -13.50
CA GLY A 160 -9.83 -14.35 -13.92
C GLY A 160 -9.79 -12.85 -13.61
N ILE A 161 -9.35 -12.48 -12.41
CA ILE A 161 -9.16 -11.08 -11.99
C ILE A 161 -8.13 -10.38 -12.88
N LYS A 162 -6.99 -11.00 -13.13
CA LYS A 162 -5.97 -10.47 -14.05
C LYS A 162 -6.54 -10.22 -15.44
N ARG A 163 -7.23 -11.19 -16.00
CA ARG A 163 -7.82 -11.07 -17.35
C ARG A 163 -8.85 -9.94 -17.43
N LYS A 164 -9.64 -9.73 -16.37
CA LYS A 164 -10.74 -8.76 -16.35
C LYS A 164 -10.28 -7.36 -15.97
N HIS A 165 -9.30 -7.23 -15.07
CA HIS A 165 -8.96 -5.97 -14.41
C HIS A 165 -7.52 -5.53 -14.59
N ALA A 166 -6.64 -6.35 -15.22
CA ALA A 166 -5.27 -5.91 -15.48
C ALA A 166 -5.28 -4.70 -16.41
N ARG A 167 -4.59 -3.67 -15.98
CA ARG A 167 -4.32 -2.48 -16.80
C ARG A 167 -2.81 -2.30 -16.88
N PRO A 168 -2.28 -1.93 -18.04
CA PRO A 168 -0.88 -1.54 -18.13
C PRO A 168 -0.56 -0.45 -17.11
N PRO A 169 0.61 -0.48 -16.48
CA PRO A 169 1.02 0.61 -15.60
C PRO A 169 1.12 1.90 -16.40
N VAL A 170 0.40 2.94 -15.95
CA VAL A 170 0.54 4.28 -16.53
C VAL A 170 1.79 4.88 -15.90
N GLN A 171 2.82 5.05 -16.72
CA GLN A 171 4.02 5.76 -16.30
C GLN A 171 3.68 7.24 -16.15
N LYS A 172 4.18 7.83 -15.06
CA LYS A 172 4.13 9.28 -14.91
C LYS A 172 5.11 9.92 -15.87
N GLU A 173 4.75 11.08 -16.37
CA GLU A 173 5.65 11.89 -17.18
C GLU A 173 6.89 12.28 -16.36
N ALA A 174 8.04 12.23 -16.99
CA ALA A 174 9.28 12.63 -16.33
C ALA A 174 9.28 14.14 -16.12
N ILE A 175 9.65 14.56 -14.92
CA ILE A 175 9.84 15.97 -14.60
C ILE A 175 11.16 16.42 -15.23
N LEU A 176 11.12 17.46 -16.05
CA LEU A 176 12.28 18.05 -16.68
C LEU A 176 12.91 19.15 -15.78
N PRO A 177 14.17 19.55 -16.05
CA PRO A 177 14.82 20.64 -15.31
C PRO A 177 14.00 21.95 -15.30
N GLU A 178 13.35 22.26 -16.42
CA GLU A 178 12.51 23.45 -16.60
C GLU A 178 11.28 23.39 -15.68
N ASP A 179 10.69 22.22 -15.50
CA ASP A 179 9.53 22.02 -14.61
C ASP A 179 9.93 22.27 -13.15
N ILE A 180 11.08 21.75 -12.73
CA ILE A 180 11.61 22.00 -11.38
C ILE A 180 11.89 23.48 -11.16
N GLN A 181 12.48 24.16 -12.13
CA GLN A 181 12.73 25.59 -12.03
C GLN A 181 11.41 26.38 -11.90
N ALA A 182 10.40 26.03 -12.71
CA ALA A 182 9.08 26.62 -12.61
C ALA A 182 8.43 26.39 -11.25
N MET A 183 8.48 25.16 -10.72
CA MET A 183 7.97 24.84 -9.38
C MET A 183 8.68 25.65 -8.29
N VAL A 184 10.01 25.72 -8.32
CA VAL A 184 10.81 26.46 -7.34
C VAL A 184 10.50 27.96 -7.38
N ALA A 185 10.25 28.53 -8.58
CA ALA A 185 9.91 29.93 -8.74
C ALA A 185 8.56 30.33 -8.09
N THR A 186 7.65 29.38 -7.90
CA THR A 186 6.34 29.64 -7.25
C THR A 186 6.42 29.72 -5.73
N LEU A 187 7.52 29.26 -5.11
CA LEU A 187 7.64 29.17 -3.67
C LEU A 187 7.98 30.52 -3.03
N PRO A 188 7.40 30.85 -1.85
CA PRO A 188 7.69 32.07 -1.13
C PRO A 188 9.14 32.13 -0.62
N TYR A 189 9.65 33.33 -0.36
CA TYR A 189 11.03 33.57 0.18
C TYR A 189 11.02 33.62 1.72
N ASP A 190 10.33 32.68 2.37
CA ASP A 190 10.35 32.46 3.81
C ASP A 190 11.02 31.13 4.18
N LEU A 191 11.12 30.80 5.47
CA LEU A 191 11.74 29.54 5.91
C LEU A 191 11.04 28.30 5.36
N ARG A 192 9.72 28.38 5.18
CA ARG A 192 8.94 27.29 4.60
C ARG A 192 9.30 27.11 3.13
N GLY A 193 9.31 28.20 2.37
CA GLY A 193 9.69 28.15 0.98
C GLY A 193 11.14 27.75 0.75
N LEU A 194 12.07 28.11 1.64
CA LEU A 194 13.47 27.62 1.60
C LEU A 194 13.54 26.10 1.84
N ARG A 195 12.82 25.59 2.83
CA ARG A 195 12.70 24.16 3.07
C ARG A 195 12.13 23.42 1.85
N ASP A 196 11.05 23.93 1.29
CA ASP A 196 10.37 23.30 0.17
C ASP A 196 11.24 23.31 -1.11
N ARG A 197 12.01 24.40 -1.34
CA ARG A 197 13.06 24.43 -2.37
C ARG A 197 14.11 23.36 -2.16
N ALA A 198 14.64 23.25 -0.94
CA ALA A 198 15.63 22.22 -0.63
C ALA A 198 15.09 20.82 -0.91
N ILE A 199 13.85 20.51 -0.49
CA ILE A 199 13.20 19.22 -0.75
C ILE A 199 13.10 18.95 -2.24
N LEU A 200 12.62 19.91 -3.04
CA LEU A 200 12.46 19.75 -4.49
C LEU A 200 13.79 19.56 -5.19
N LEU A 201 14.77 20.42 -4.88
CA LEU A 201 16.07 20.38 -5.54
C LEU A 201 16.90 19.15 -5.17
N LEU A 202 16.96 18.80 -3.89
CA LEU A 202 17.66 17.58 -3.43
C LEU A 202 16.99 16.32 -3.95
N GLY A 203 15.64 16.28 -3.89
CA GLY A 203 14.87 15.15 -4.40
C GLY A 203 15.08 14.93 -5.90
N TYR A 204 15.10 16.02 -6.67
CA TYR A 204 15.31 15.96 -8.11
C TYR A 204 16.77 15.62 -8.47
N ALA A 205 17.74 16.35 -7.94
CA ALA A 205 19.16 16.17 -8.27
C ALA A 205 19.70 14.82 -7.80
N GLY A 206 19.24 14.34 -6.63
CA GLY A 206 19.63 13.04 -6.07
C GLY A 206 18.78 11.87 -6.54
N GLY A 207 17.69 12.09 -7.27
CA GLY A 207 16.75 11.04 -7.63
C GLY A 207 16.14 10.36 -6.40
N LEU A 208 16.03 11.10 -5.29
CA LEU A 208 15.67 10.57 -3.98
C LEU A 208 14.17 10.28 -3.90
N ARG A 209 13.83 9.15 -3.27
CA ARG A 209 12.45 8.87 -2.89
C ARG A 209 12.02 9.76 -1.73
N ARG A 210 10.72 10.03 -1.61
CA ARG A 210 10.18 10.82 -0.50
C ARG A 210 10.68 10.34 0.88
N SER A 211 10.72 9.02 1.11
CA SER A 211 11.22 8.44 2.35
C SER A 211 12.70 8.72 2.59
N GLU A 212 13.50 8.78 1.55
CA GLU A 212 14.93 9.09 1.62
C GLU A 212 15.14 10.56 1.93
N VAL A 213 14.38 11.46 1.28
CA VAL A 213 14.44 12.90 1.58
C VAL A 213 14.08 13.21 3.03
N VAL A 214 13.01 12.60 3.56
CA VAL A 214 12.57 12.87 4.95
C VAL A 214 13.43 12.16 6.02
N SER A 215 14.28 11.23 5.62
CA SER A 215 15.23 10.55 6.50
C SER A 215 16.64 11.16 6.47
N LEU A 216 16.82 12.26 5.73
CA LEU A 216 18.07 12.99 5.77
C LEU A 216 18.18 13.71 7.11
N ASP A 217 19.12 13.27 7.92
CA ASP A 217 19.51 13.93 9.17
C ASP A 217 20.81 14.71 8.96
N ILE A 218 20.85 15.94 9.47
CA ILE A 218 22.07 16.73 9.57
C ILE A 218 22.56 16.54 11.00
N HIS A 219 23.59 15.74 11.19
CA HIS A 219 24.23 15.61 12.47
C HIS A 219 25.02 16.88 12.80
N LYS A 220 25.13 17.17 14.10
CA LYS A 220 25.82 18.37 14.60
C LYS A 220 27.31 18.40 14.20
N ASP A 221 27.88 17.23 13.92
CA ASP A 221 29.26 17.04 13.51
C ASP A 221 29.46 17.13 11.99
N ASP A 222 28.38 17.22 11.20
CA ASP A 222 28.43 17.38 9.74
C ASP A 222 28.40 18.85 9.30
N THR A 223 28.34 19.78 10.24
CA THR A 223 28.43 21.22 9.96
C THR A 223 29.90 21.66 10.15
N PRO A 224 30.52 22.26 9.10
CA PRO A 224 31.88 22.76 9.19
C PRO A 224 32.03 23.89 10.20
#